data_6c57cace0fa4a2bf66be880848195a13
#
_entry.id   6c57cace0fa4a2bf66be880848195a13
#
_cell.length_a   1.000
_cell.length_b   1.000
_cell.length_c   1.000
_cell.angle_alpha   90.00
_cell.angle_beta   90.00
_cell.angle_gamma   90.00
#
_symmetry.space_group_name_H-M   'P 1'
#
loop_
_entity.id
_entity.type
_entity.pdbx_description
1 polymer ?
#
loop_
_entity_poly.entity_id
_entity_poly.type
_entity_poly.pdbx_seq_one_letter_code
_entity_poly.pdbx_strand_id
1 'polypeptide(L)'
;MANARLTAGQPQRQVAAELGLARSTLQEWRKPVAQGAAPVVLAAWVETPEGVQWLHQLVLAVHFCITLQGGAGIRVVCQFLELSGLSAFVGASYGAHQGLNAALEEAVVAIASEQRAALGQHMAHRQITVCEDETFPPQVCLVAREPVSGFVLLEPYAANRQAATWTQALRAALVGLNVTVIQGTGDEATALCRPVEVEWAAHRSPDLFHGQYEVSKATSLSLARQVRQAAATVVAAQAVVAAQRATRQAYEEQSPRPRGRPPAFTTRIDAALSDLAQAETAHIQAQARQGEARELVRELGILYHPYDLEHGQAQSVEQVAQRLNDVWTRLRRIASDAQLPARARERLAKAQRLTTQLLATITFFFTTLPWQVEALALPSPLERALVEQLIPALYLERVASRSTHAEPRHRLRKLSQQLLEPLRHGAHPIHA
;
A
#
# COMPACT_ATOMS: atom_id res chain seq x y z
N MET A 1 -39.46 -11.02 -28.34
CA MET A 1 -39.49 -12.47 -28.66
C MET A 1 -40.12 -13.32 -27.54
N ALA A 2 -39.63 -13.26 -26.28
CA ALA A 2 -40.22 -14.04 -25.17
C ALA A 2 -41.71 -13.72 -24.90
N ASN A 3 -42.08 -12.44 -24.82
CA ASN A 3 -43.47 -12.02 -24.60
C ASN A 3 -44.43 -12.48 -25.71
N ALA A 4 -44.02 -12.41 -26.98
CA ALA A 4 -44.86 -12.88 -28.08
C ALA A 4 -45.17 -14.38 -27.97
N ARG A 5 -44.20 -15.20 -27.58
CA ARG A 5 -44.38 -16.65 -27.38
C ARG A 5 -45.25 -16.96 -26.16
N LEU A 6 -45.11 -16.20 -25.09
CA LEU A 6 -45.93 -16.33 -23.88
C LEU A 6 -47.38 -15.90 -24.14
N THR A 7 -47.58 -14.87 -24.95
CA THR A 7 -48.89 -14.39 -25.37
C THR A 7 -49.56 -15.41 -26.34
N ALA A 8 -48.74 -16.14 -27.12
CA ALA A 8 -49.22 -17.26 -27.95
C ALA A 8 -49.51 -18.54 -27.16
N GLY A 9 -49.47 -18.49 -25.82
CA GLY A 9 -49.86 -19.61 -24.95
C GLY A 9 -48.78 -20.65 -24.68
N GLN A 10 -47.52 -20.40 -25.08
CA GLN A 10 -46.44 -21.36 -24.77
C GLN A 10 -46.12 -21.40 -23.26
N PRO A 11 -45.85 -22.58 -22.69
CA PRO A 11 -45.53 -22.74 -21.27
C PRO A 11 -44.26 -21.96 -20.89
N GLN A 12 -44.31 -21.21 -19.82
CA GLN A 12 -43.16 -20.41 -19.34
C GLN A 12 -41.88 -21.23 -19.17
N ARG A 13 -41.97 -22.48 -18.72
CA ARG A 13 -40.80 -23.36 -18.55
C ARG A 13 -40.13 -23.67 -19.88
N GLN A 14 -40.92 -23.90 -20.93
CA GLN A 14 -40.40 -24.17 -22.26
C GLN A 14 -39.72 -22.94 -22.86
N VAL A 15 -40.37 -21.78 -22.79
CA VAL A 15 -39.80 -20.51 -23.27
C VAL A 15 -38.54 -20.14 -22.53
N ALA A 16 -38.50 -20.36 -21.21
CA ALA A 16 -37.30 -20.14 -20.40
C ALA A 16 -36.14 -21.05 -20.83
N ALA A 17 -36.38 -22.33 -21.00
CA ALA A 17 -35.39 -23.31 -21.42
C ALA A 17 -34.83 -23.01 -22.82
N GLU A 18 -35.69 -22.70 -23.77
CA GLU A 18 -35.31 -22.37 -25.16
C GLU A 18 -34.51 -21.07 -25.30
N LEU A 19 -34.72 -20.11 -24.36
CA LEU A 19 -34.02 -18.84 -24.34
C LEU A 19 -32.80 -18.83 -23.37
N GLY A 20 -32.54 -19.95 -22.70
CA GLY A 20 -31.47 -20.02 -21.70
C GLY A 20 -31.71 -19.11 -20.48
N LEU A 21 -32.95 -18.76 -20.17
CA LEU A 21 -33.33 -17.82 -19.11
C LEU A 21 -33.90 -18.53 -17.88
N ALA A 22 -33.65 -17.96 -16.69
CA ALA A 22 -34.35 -18.41 -15.50
C ALA A 22 -35.86 -18.12 -15.61
N ARG A 23 -36.71 -19.04 -15.16
CA ARG A 23 -38.19 -18.85 -15.15
C ARG A 23 -38.59 -17.60 -14.36
N SER A 24 -37.88 -17.28 -13.27
CA SER A 24 -38.10 -16.07 -12.47
C SER A 24 -37.89 -14.78 -13.28
N THR A 25 -36.93 -14.77 -14.20
CA THR A 25 -36.70 -13.64 -15.11
C THR A 25 -37.88 -13.40 -16.03
N LEU A 26 -38.49 -14.46 -16.60
CA LEU A 26 -39.70 -14.32 -17.41
C LEU A 26 -40.91 -13.89 -16.58
N GLN A 27 -41.02 -14.32 -15.33
CA GLN A 27 -42.07 -13.87 -14.42
C GLN A 27 -41.91 -12.39 -14.07
N GLU A 28 -40.69 -11.93 -13.83
CA GLU A 28 -40.37 -10.54 -13.56
C GLU A 28 -40.75 -9.64 -14.74
N TRP A 29 -40.40 -10.04 -15.96
CA TRP A 29 -40.76 -9.31 -17.20
C TRP A 29 -42.28 -9.22 -17.44
N ARG A 30 -43.10 -10.10 -16.83
CA ARG A 30 -44.56 -10.05 -16.92
C ARG A 30 -45.23 -9.21 -15.83
N LYS A 31 -44.49 -8.80 -14.79
CA LYS A 31 -45.06 -7.88 -13.83
C LYS A 31 -45.35 -6.56 -14.54
N PRO A 32 -46.54 -5.96 -14.34
CA PRO A 32 -46.80 -4.64 -14.87
C PRO A 32 -45.69 -3.71 -14.33
N VAL A 33 -44.97 -3.07 -15.21
CA VAL A 33 -44.00 -2.00 -14.82
C VAL A 33 -44.88 -0.96 -14.12
N ALA A 34 -44.60 -0.72 -12.83
CA ALA A 34 -45.26 0.35 -12.10
C ALA A 34 -45.08 1.62 -12.90
N GLN A 35 -46.19 2.28 -13.26
CA GLN A 35 -46.27 3.38 -14.20
C GLN A 35 -45.50 4.62 -13.75
N GLY A 36 -44.19 4.60 -14.02
CA GLY A 36 -43.48 5.83 -14.36
C GLY A 36 -43.27 5.74 -15.88
N ALA A 37 -44.22 6.19 -16.65
CA ALA A 37 -44.14 6.05 -18.08
C ALA A 37 -42.87 6.75 -18.61
N ALA A 38 -41.92 5.96 -19.10
CA ALA A 38 -40.82 6.53 -19.88
C ALA A 38 -41.42 7.41 -21.00
N PRO A 39 -40.84 8.57 -21.28
CA PRO A 39 -41.32 9.39 -22.36
C PRO A 39 -41.46 8.56 -23.65
N VAL A 40 -42.62 8.59 -24.30
CA VAL A 40 -42.93 7.77 -25.48
C VAL A 40 -41.81 7.83 -26.53
N VAL A 41 -41.18 9.00 -26.69
CA VAL A 41 -40.06 9.21 -27.60
C VAL A 41 -38.83 8.40 -27.18
N LEU A 42 -38.51 8.31 -25.88
CA LEU A 42 -37.39 7.54 -25.38
C LEU A 42 -37.64 6.02 -25.53
N ALA A 43 -38.87 5.56 -25.26
CA ALA A 43 -39.23 4.19 -25.44
C ALA A 43 -39.12 3.74 -26.91
N ALA A 44 -39.61 4.56 -27.85
CA ALA A 44 -39.50 4.31 -29.28
C ALA A 44 -38.01 4.26 -29.75
N TRP A 45 -37.17 5.13 -29.23
CA TRP A 45 -35.74 5.13 -29.57
C TRP A 45 -35.01 3.92 -29.00
N VAL A 46 -35.27 3.52 -27.74
CA VAL A 46 -34.65 2.33 -27.12
C VAL A 46 -35.00 1.05 -27.86
N GLU A 47 -36.13 0.99 -28.59
CA GLU A 47 -36.52 -0.15 -29.39
C GLU A 47 -35.78 -0.21 -30.76
N THR A 48 -35.07 0.84 -31.15
CA THR A 48 -34.23 0.81 -32.37
C THR A 48 -32.96 -0.03 -32.14
N PRO A 49 -32.35 -0.58 -33.20
CA PRO A 49 -31.06 -1.29 -33.05
C PRO A 49 -29.99 -0.49 -32.36
N GLU A 50 -29.87 0.81 -32.67
CA GLU A 50 -28.92 1.74 -32.09
C GLU A 50 -29.22 1.98 -30.58
N GLY A 51 -30.48 2.16 -30.24
CA GLY A 51 -30.92 2.33 -28.86
C GLY A 51 -30.67 1.08 -28.01
N VAL A 52 -30.94 -0.11 -28.56
CA VAL A 52 -30.63 -1.40 -27.91
C VAL A 52 -29.13 -1.55 -27.70
N GLN A 53 -28.31 -1.24 -28.69
CA GLN A 53 -26.85 -1.32 -28.59
C GLN A 53 -26.32 -0.36 -27.53
N TRP A 54 -26.81 0.88 -27.53
CA TRP A 54 -26.43 1.87 -26.52
C TRP A 54 -26.80 1.42 -25.11
N LEU A 55 -28.00 0.87 -24.94
CA LEU A 55 -28.47 0.37 -23.66
C LEU A 55 -27.64 -0.80 -23.15
N HIS A 56 -27.24 -1.73 -24.03
CA HIS A 56 -26.30 -2.80 -23.68
C HIS A 56 -24.97 -2.26 -23.23
N GLN A 57 -24.39 -1.29 -23.98
CA GLN A 57 -23.13 -0.65 -23.59
C GLN A 57 -23.23 0.05 -22.23
N LEU A 58 -24.34 0.77 -21.99
CA LEU A 58 -24.57 1.44 -20.72
C LEU A 58 -24.65 0.45 -19.56
N VAL A 59 -25.41 -0.63 -19.69
CA VAL A 59 -25.54 -1.66 -18.65
C VAL A 59 -24.21 -2.35 -18.37
N LEU A 60 -23.43 -2.70 -19.40
CA LEU A 60 -22.10 -3.26 -19.23
C LEU A 60 -21.15 -2.28 -18.57
N ALA A 61 -21.18 -1.01 -18.96
CA ALA A 61 -20.36 0.03 -18.33
C ALA A 61 -20.72 0.25 -16.86
N VAL A 62 -22.01 0.21 -16.52
CA VAL A 62 -22.48 0.30 -15.12
C VAL A 62 -21.95 -0.88 -14.29
N HIS A 63 -22.03 -2.10 -14.80
CA HIS A 63 -21.43 -3.27 -14.13
C HIS A 63 -19.94 -3.09 -13.97
N PHE A 64 -19.24 -2.77 -15.06
CA PHE A 64 -17.78 -2.61 -15.02
C PHE A 64 -17.35 -1.54 -14.00
N CYS A 65 -17.97 -0.35 -14.03
CA CYS A 65 -17.59 0.74 -13.14
C CYS A 65 -17.99 0.50 -11.68
N ILE A 66 -19.18 -0.04 -11.43
CA ILE A 66 -19.71 -0.19 -10.07
C ILE A 66 -19.17 -1.47 -9.40
N THR A 67 -19.15 -2.60 -10.09
CA THR A 67 -18.78 -3.88 -9.47
C THR A 67 -17.30 -4.18 -9.63
N LEU A 68 -16.73 -4.10 -10.83
CA LEU A 68 -15.34 -4.48 -11.08
C LEU A 68 -14.34 -3.40 -10.64
N GLN A 69 -14.57 -2.16 -11.00
CA GLN A 69 -13.67 -1.06 -10.60
C GLN A 69 -13.99 -0.52 -9.20
N GLY A 70 -15.28 -0.32 -8.90
CA GLY A 70 -15.73 0.30 -7.66
C GLY A 70 -15.85 -0.66 -6.49
N GLY A 71 -15.79 -1.99 -6.72
CA GLY A 71 -15.93 -3.02 -5.68
C GLY A 71 -17.28 -3.04 -4.98
N ALA A 72 -18.31 -2.38 -5.54
CA ALA A 72 -19.64 -2.37 -4.97
C ALA A 72 -20.44 -3.61 -5.40
N GLY A 73 -21.31 -4.08 -4.53
CA GLY A 73 -22.12 -5.27 -4.83
C GLY A 73 -23.22 -5.04 -5.88
N ILE A 74 -23.66 -6.12 -6.54
CA ILE A 74 -24.70 -6.12 -7.60
C ILE A 74 -26.00 -5.41 -7.18
N ARG A 75 -26.33 -5.38 -5.89
CA ARG A 75 -27.49 -4.62 -5.38
C ARG A 75 -27.42 -3.14 -5.69
N VAL A 76 -26.21 -2.56 -5.73
CA VAL A 76 -26.02 -1.15 -6.08
C VAL A 76 -26.30 -0.93 -7.56
N VAL A 77 -25.96 -1.89 -8.43
CA VAL A 77 -26.35 -1.88 -9.86
C VAL A 77 -27.86 -1.90 -10.01
N CYS A 78 -28.55 -2.82 -9.32
CA CYS A 78 -30.01 -2.90 -9.36
C CYS A 78 -30.64 -1.57 -8.88
N GLN A 79 -30.15 -1.01 -7.78
CA GLN A 79 -30.61 0.29 -7.26
C GLN A 79 -30.36 1.42 -8.24
N PHE A 80 -29.20 1.46 -8.90
CA PHE A 80 -28.91 2.45 -9.95
C PHE A 80 -29.92 2.38 -11.09
N LEU A 81 -30.22 1.16 -11.57
CA LEU A 81 -31.19 0.97 -12.64
C LEU A 81 -32.62 1.39 -12.24
N GLU A 82 -33.01 1.17 -10.99
CA GLU A 82 -34.28 1.64 -10.46
C GLU A 82 -34.34 3.17 -10.35
N LEU A 83 -33.34 3.77 -9.71
CA LEU A 83 -33.29 5.23 -9.48
C LEU A 83 -33.16 6.03 -10.78
N SER A 84 -32.47 5.50 -11.78
CA SER A 84 -32.31 6.12 -13.10
C SER A 84 -33.53 5.93 -14.01
N GLY A 85 -34.49 5.09 -13.64
CA GLY A 85 -35.62 4.73 -14.48
C GLY A 85 -35.28 3.72 -15.60
N LEU A 86 -34.03 3.25 -15.66
CA LEU A 86 -33.58 2.26 -16.67
C LEU A 86 -34.22 0.90 -16.43
N SER A 87 -34.72 0.61 -15.23
CA SER A 87 -35.48 -0.59 -14.93
C SER A 87 -36.77 -0.78 -15.77
N ALA A 88 -37.24 0.30 -16.42
CA ALA A 88 -38.32 0.25 -17.40
C ALA A 88 -37.89 -0.42 -18.71
N PHE A 89 -36.61 -0.45 -19.05
CA PHE A 89 -36.04 -0.95 -20.32
C PHE A 89 -35.24 -2.23 -20.13
N VAL A 90 -34.60 -2.38 -18.95
CA VAL A 90 -33.79 -3.56 -18.61
C VAL A 90 -34.28 -4.18 -17.30
N GLY A 91 -34.28 -5.52 -17.22
CA GLY A 91 -34.67 -6.20 -15.99
C GLY A 91 -33.71 -5.79 -14.86
N ALA A 92 -34.27 -5.36 -13.72
CA ALA A 92 -33.47 -4.97 -12.53
C ALA A 92 -33.35 -6.09 -11.49
N SER A 93 -33.63 -7.36 -11.87
CA SER A 93 -33.57 -8.46 -10.92
C SER A 93 -32.13 -8.81 -10.56
N TYR A 94 -31.86 -9.02 -9.25
CA TYR A 94 -30.54 -9.39 -8.74
C TYR A 94 -29.93 -10.60 -9.46
N GLY A 95 -30.72 -11.66 -9.71
CA GLY A 95 -30.25 -12.89 -10.36
C GLY A 95 -29.80 -12.67 -11.81
N ALA A 96 -30.52 -11.82 -12.58
CA ALA A 96 -30.11 -11.49 -13.95
C ALA A 96 -28.78 -10.74 -13.97
N HIS A 97 -28.63 -9.74 -13.08
CA HIS A 97 -27.40 -8.95 -12.99
C HIS A 97 -26.24 -9.74 -12.38
N GLN A 98 -26.50 -10.71 -11.51
CA GLN A 98 -25.48 -11.63 -11.03
C GLN A 98 -24.91 -12.49 -12.18
N GLY A 99 -25.78 -13.06 -13.01
CA GLY A 99 -25.37 -13.82 -14.20
C GLY A 99 -24.60 -12.97 -15.20
N LEU A 100 -25.07 -11.74 -15.47
CA LEU A 100 -24.39 -10.79 -16.35
C LEU A 100 -23.00 -10.39 -15.81
N ASN A 101 -22.90 -10.16 -14.50
CA ASN A 101 -21.62 -9.80 -13.89
C ASN A 101 -20.61 -10.95 -13.99
N ALA A 102 -21.02 -12.19 -13.72
CA ALA A 102 -20.17 -13.37 -13.88
C ALA A 102 -19.70 -13.53 -15.34
N ALA A 103 -20.62 -13.39 -16.31
CA ALA A 103 -20.26 -13.45 -17.72
C ALA A 103 -19.30 -12.31 -18.13
N LEU A 104 -19.44 -11.11 -17.56
CA LEU A 104 -18.53 -9.99 -17.80
C LEU A 104 -17.14 -10.27 -17.21
N GLU A 105 -17.07 -10.82 -16.01
CA GLU A 105 -15.81 -11.23 -15.38
C GLU A 105 -15.07 -12.27 -16.23
N GLU A 106 -15.78 -13.32 -16.69
CA GLU A 106 -15.23 -14.34 -17.57
C GLU A 106 -14.75 -13.74 -18.91
N ALA A 107 -15.52 -12.84 -19.52
CA ALA A 107 -15.18 -12.18 -20.76
C ALA A 107 -13.92 -11.29 -20.60
N VAL A 108 -13.81 -10.55 -19.51
CA VAL A 108 -12.62 -9.73 -19.22
C VAL A 108 -11.37 -10.59 -19.10
N VAL A 109 -11.45 -11.72 -18.39
CA VAL A 109 -10.34 -12.66 -18.24
C VAL A 109 -9.95 -13.30 -19.59
N ALA A 110 -10.94 -13.70 -20.39
CA ALA A 110 -10.70 -14.28 -21.70
C ALA A 110 -10.02 -13.30 -22.66
N ILE A 111 -10.54 -12.06 -22.76
CA ILE A 111 -9.96 -10.99 -23.57
C ILE A 111 -8.55 -10.64 -23.10
N ALA A 112 -8.35 -10.53 -21.78
CA ALA A 112 -7.03 -10.24 -21.22
C ALA A 112 -6.02 -11.33 -21.59
N SER A 113 -6.41 -12.61 -21.54
CA SER A 113 -5.56 -13.74 -21.92
C SER A 113 -5.23 -13.73 -23.42
N GLU A 114 -6.21 -13.47 -24.26
CA GLU A 114 -6.04 -13.37 -25.72
C GLU A 114 -5.12 -12.19 -26.08
N GLN A 115 -5.40 -10.99 -25.54
CA GLN A 115 -4.60 -9.81 -25.76
C GLN A 115 -3.15 -10.01 -25.26
N ARG A 116 -2.97 -10.66 -24.13
CA ARG A 116 -1.65 -11.00 -23.60
C ARG A 116 -0.86 -11.86 -24.59
N ALA A 117 -1.47 -12.90 -25.13
CA ALA A 117 -0.83 -13.80 -26.11
C ALA A 117 -0.45 -13.03 -27.40
N ALA A 118 -1.38 -12.22 -27.92
CA ALA A 118 -1.17 -11.42 -29.13
C ALA A 118 -0.05 -10.37 -28.95
N LEU A 119 -0.08 -9.62 -27.86
CA LEU A 119 0.91 -8.59 -27.56
C LEU A 119 2.28 -9.19 -27.23
N GLY A 120 2.31 -10.33 -26.55
CA GLY A 120 3.56 -11.04 -26.20
C GLY A 120 4.35 -11.47 -27.42
N GLN A 121 3.70 -11.86 -28.53
CA GLN A 121 4.36 -12.25 -29.79
C GLN A 121 5.19 -11.15 -30.43
N HIS A 122 4.76 -9.89 -30.23
CA HIS A 122 5.42 -8.72 -30.84
C HIS A 122 6.18 -7.85 -29.83
N MET A 123 6.26 -8.32 -28.58
CA MET A 123 6.89 -7.57 -27.52
C MET A 123 8.42 -7.59 -27.69
N ALA A 124 9.03 -6.39 -27.68
CA ALA A 124 10.47 -6.27 -27.57
C ALA A 124 10.96 -6.86 -26.25
N HIS A 125 12.17 -7.43 -26.23
CA HIS A 125 12.77 -7.97 -25.02
C HIS A 125 12.83 -6.89 -23.91
N ARG A 126 12.44 -7.28 -22.69
CA ARG A 126 12.47 -6.39 -21.52
C ARG A 126 13.06 -7.11 -20.31
N GLN A 127 13.85 -6.36 -19.58
CA GLN A 127 14.26 -6.76 -18.22
C GLN A 127 13.18 -6.25 -17.25
N ILE A 128 12.70 -7.12 -16.37
CA ILE A 128 11.62 -6.80 -15.44
C ILE A 128 11.98 -7.08 -13.99
N THR A 129 11.33 -6.35 -13.10
CA THR A 129 11.26 -6.66 -11.68
C THR A 129 9.94 -7.38 -11.38
N VAL A 130 9.96 -8.36 -10.50
CA VAL A 130 8.76 -9.05 -10.02
C VAL A 130 8.52 -8.68 -8.56
N CYS A 131 7.34 -8.13 -8.25
CA CYS A 131 6.87 -7.94 -6.89
C CYS A 131 5.92 -9.07 -6.53
N GLU A 132 6.24 -9.80 -5.46
CA GLU A 132 5.54 -11.00 -5.03
C GLU A 132 4.88 -10.77 -3.67
N ASP A 133 3.61 -11.20 -3.53
CA ASP A 133 2.83 -11.13 -2.29
C ASP A 133 1.79 -12.25 -2.25
N GLU A 134 1.20 -12.48 -1.09
CA GLU A 134 0.17 -13.49 -0.86
C GLU A 134 -1.06 -12.86 -0.22
N THR A 135 -2.24 -13.21 -0.73
CA THR A 135 -3.51 -12.89 -0.09
C THR A 135 -4.24 -14.16 0.36
N PHE A 136 -5.07 -14.08 1.39
CA PHE A 136 -5.57 -15.30 2.06
C PHE A 136 -7.08 -15.58 1.96
N PRO A 137 -7.97 -14.65 1.72
CA PRO A 137 -9.40 -14.96 1.66
C PRO A 137 -9.89 -15.24 0.22
N PRO A 138 -10.65 -16.29 -0.03
CA PRO A 138 -11.01 -17.41 0.85
C PRO A 138 -9.93 -18.50 0.90
N GLN A 139 -8.98 -18.49 -0.01
CA GLN A 139 -7.83 -19.40 -0.14
C GLN A 139 -6.56 -18.58 -0.34
N VAL A 140 -5.42 -19.24 -0.27
CA VAL A 140 -4.15 -18.61 -0.63
C VAL A 140 -4.19 -18.21 -2.11
N CYS A 141 -4.04 -16.94 -2.39
CA CYS A 141 -3.85 -16.41 -3.74
C CYS A 141 -2.41 -15.91 -3.87
N LEU A 142 -1.69 -16.42 -4.84
CA LEU A 142 -0.33 -15.98 -5.16
C LEU A 142 -0.44 -14.78 -6.10
N VAL A 143 0.15 -13.65 -5.72
CA VAL A 143 0.10 -12.42 -6.53
C VAL A 143 1.49 -12.03 -6.96
N ALA A 144 1.72 -11.89 -8.25
CA ALA A 144 2.95 -11.32 -8.76
C ALA A 144 2.66 -10.20 -9.77
N ARG A 145 3.39 -9.09 -9.65
CA ARG A 145 3.18 -7.89 -10.44
C ARG A 145 4.51 -7.33 -10.94
N GLU A 146 4.52 -6.83 -12.17
CA GLU A 146 5.59 -5.99 -12.68
C GLU A 146 5.34 -4.53 -12.22
N PRO A 147 6.22 -3.91 -11.39
CA PRO A 147 5.90 -2.64 -10.72
C PRO A 147 5.98 -1.40 -11.62
N VAL A 148 6.67 -1.47 -12.76
CA VAL A 148 6.84 -0.31 -13.65
C VAL A 148 5.59 -0.10 -14.49
N SER A 149 5.15 -1.15 -15.19
CA SER A 149 3.92 -1.12 -16.00
C SER A 149 2.65 -1.27 -15.16
N GLY A 150 2.79 -1.87 -13.97
CA GLY A 150 1.66 -2.26 -13.16
C GLY A 150 0.99 -3.55 -13.61
N PHE A 151 1.58 -4.28 -14.54
CA PHE A 151 1.02 -5.50 -15.08
C PHE A 151 1.00 -6.62 -14.04
N VAL A 152 -0.17 -7.24 -13.83
CA VAL A 152 -0.33 -8.41 -12.97
C VAL A 152 0.13 -9.64 -13.76
N LEU A 153 1.24 -10.22 -13.33
CA LEU A 153 1.84 -11.40 -13.96
C LEU A 153 1.02 -12.65 -13.65
N LEU A 154 0.63 -12.82 -12.39
CA LEU A 154 -0.20 -13.94 -11.94
C LEU A 154 -1.05 -13.54 -10.72
N GLU A 155 -2.20 -14.20 -10.59
CA GLU A 155 -3.13 -14.09 -9.46
C GLU A 155 -3.95 -15.39 -9.28
N PRO A 156 -3.32 -16.58 -9.26
CA PRO A 156 -4.05 -17.84 -9.08
C PRO A 156 -4.28 -18.17 -7.61
N TYR A 157 -5.41 -18.79 -7.32
CA TYR A 157 -5.56 -19.53 -6.07
C TYR A 157 -4.67 -20.77 -6.08
N ALA A 158 -4.02 -21.04 -4.96
CA ALA A 158 -3.08 -22.14 -4.81
C ALA A 158 -3.43 -23.02 -3.60
N ALA A 159 -3.14 -24.31 -3.73
CA ALA A 159 -3.34 -25.27 -2.64
C ALA A 159 -2.34 -25.04 -1.47
N ASN A 160 -1.20 -24.43 -1.75
CA ASN A 160 -0.16 -24.10 -0.79
C ASN A 160 0.72 -22.97 -1.31
N ARG A 161 1.57 -22.45 -0.43
CA ARG A 161 2.52 -21.37 -0.70
C ARG A 161 3.98 -21.82 -0.71
N GLN A 162 4.27 -23.04 -1.16
CA GLN A 162 5.64 -23.55 -1.22
C GLN A 162 6.42 -22.93 -2.38
N ALA A 163 7.74 -22.89 -2.26
CA ALA A 163 8.63 -22.36 -3.30
C ALA A 163 8.42 -23.03 -4.67
N ALA A 164 8.18 -24.35 -4.69
CA ALA A 164 7.89 -25.08 -5.92
C ALA A 164 6.58 -24.61 -6.59
N THR A 165 5.53 -24.31 -5.80
CA THR A 165 4.26 -23.80 -6.31
C THR A 165 4.45 -22.41 -6.90
N TRP A 166 5.17 -21.52 -6.22
CA TRP A 166 5.55 -20.20 -6.72
C TRP A 166 6.36 -20.28 -8.01
N THR A 167 7.43 -21.12 -8.03
CA THR A 167 8.26 -21.29 -9.22
C THR A 167 7.42 -21.75 -10.42
N GLN A 168 6.56 -22.75 -10.23
CA GLN A 168 5.69 -23.26 -11.30
C GLN A 168 4.71 -22.19 -11.81
N ALA A 169 4.07 -21.46 -10.89
CA ALA A 169 3.12 -20.43 -11.24
C ALA A 169 3.78 -19.27 -12.02
N LEU A 170 4.93 -18.78 -11.54
CA LEU A 170 5.69 -17.73 -12.23
C LEU A 170 6.23 -18.19 -13.59
N ARG A 171 6.77 -19.41 -13.69
CA ARG A 171 7.20 -19.97 -14.99
C ARG A 171 6.03 -19.96 -15.99
N ALA A 172 4.87 -20.48 -15.59
CA ALA A 172 3.69 -20.49 -16.43
C ALA A 172 3.24 -19.07 -16.81
N ALA A 173 3.33 -18.14 -15.86
CA ALA A 173 2.98 -16.74 -16.08
C ALA A 173 3.94 -16.03 -17.04
N LEU A 174 5.17 -16.42 -17.16
CA LEU A 174 6.16 -15.79 -18.04
C LEU A 174 6.22 -16.44 -19.44
N VAL A 175 5.56 -17.57 -19.65
CA VAL A 175 5.49 -18.22 -20.98
C VAL A 175 4.85 -17.24 -22.00
N GLY A 176 5.51 -17.14 -23.17
CA GLY A 176 5.05 -16.26 -24.25
C GLY A 176 5.35 -14.78 -24.07
N LEU A 177 5.97 -14.38 -22.96
CA LEU A 177 6.47 -13.03 -22.77
C LEU A 177 7.98 -12.97 -23.05
N ASN A 178 8.41 -12.00 -23.86
CA ASN A 178 9.84 -11.78 -24.16
C ASN A 178 10.48 -10.96 -23.03
N VAL A 179 10.65 -11.58 -21.85
CA VAL A 179 11.18 -10.91 -20.66
C VAL A 179 12.29 -11.71 -19.98
N THR A 180 13.18 -11.00 -19.29
CA THR A 180 14.14 -11.56 -18.34
C THR A 180 13.86 -10.95 -16.97
N VAL A 181 13.62 -11.79 -15.96
CA VAL A 181 13.51 -11.34 -14.57
C VAL A 181 14.92 -11.05 -14.06
N ILE A 182 15.19 -9.77 -13.73
CA ILE A 182 16.48 -9.32 -13.19
C ILE A 182 16.43 -9.03 -11.70
N GLN A 183 15.23 -8.84 -11.16
CA GLN A 183 15.03 -8.49 -9.76
C GLN A 183 13.70 -9.06 -9.25
N GLY A 184 13.67 -9.51 -8.01
CA GLY A 184 12.44 -9.83 -7.28
C GLY A 184 12.37 -9.10 -5.95
N THR A 185 11.17 -8.71 -5.52
CA THR A 185 10.91 -8.12 -4.21
C THR A 185 9.63 -8.69 -3.63
N GLY A 186 9.62 -8.94 -2.34
CA GLY A 186 8.50 -9.47 -1.60
C GLY A 186 8.85 -9.57 -0.12
N ASP A 187 7.99 -10.21 0.67
CA ASP A 187 8.33 -10.49 2.06
C ASP A 187 9.51 -11.49 2.16
N GLU A 188 10.04 -11.70 3.37
CA GLU A 188 11.17 -12.63 3.58
C GLU A 188 10.77 -14.11 3.64
N ALA A 189 9.59 -14.49 3.18
CA ALA A 189 9.24 -15.89 3.12
C ALA A 189 10.21 -16.63 2.18
N THR A 190 10.85 -17.69 2.67
CA THR A 190 11.77 -18.51 1.88
C THR A 190 11.14 -19.00 0.58
N ALA A 191 9.83 -19.17 0.58
CA ALA A 191 9.05 -19.57 -0.58
C ALA A 191 9.06 -18.52 -1.71
N LEU A 192 9.12 -17.23 -1.38
CA LEU A 192 9.22 -16.12 -2.32
C LEU A 192 10.66 -15.83 -2.73
N CYS A 193 11.59 -15.88 -1.79
CA CYS A 193 13.01 -15.61 -2.08
C CYS A 193 13.63 -16.63 -3.04
N ARG A 194 13.36 -17.93 -2.80
CA ARG A 194 14.01 -19.02 -3.52
C ARG A 194 13.76 -19.04 -5.03
N PRO A 195 12.54 -18.82 -5.54
CA PRO A 195 12.32 -18.72 -6.99
C PRO A 195 13.19 -17.64 -7.63
N VAL A 196 13.24 -16.44 -7.05
CA VAL A 196 13.99 -15.31 -7.58
C VAL A 196 15.49 -15.60 -7.64
N GLU A 197 16.08 -16.07 -6.55
CA GLU A 197 17.52 -16.27 -6.42
C GLU A 197 18.01 -17.50 -7.17
N VAL A 198 17.29 -18.62 -7.08
CA VAL A 198 17.74 -19.91 -7.60
C VAL A 198 17.27 -20.14 -9.02
N GLU A 199 16.01 -19.81 -9.33
CA GLU A 199 15.42 -20.13 -10.62
C GLU A 199 15.81 -19.13 -11.71
N TRP A 200 15.75 -17.83 -11.38
CA TRP A 200 16.08 -16.77 -12.33
C TRP A 200 17.48 -16.18 -12.13
N ALA A 201 18.21 -16.60 -11.10
CA ALA A 201 19.49 -15.99 -10.71
C ALA A 201 19.40 -14.45 -10.64
N ALA A 202 18.22 -13.95 -10.26
CA ALA A 202 17.90 -12.54 -10.22
C ALA A 202 18.23 -11.94 -8.86
N HIS A 203 18.45 -10.63 -8.84
CA HIS A 203 18.73 -9.92 -7.61
C HIS A 203 17.51 -9.93 -6.68
N ARG A 204 17.69 -10.28 -5.42
CA ARG A 204 16.68 -10.22 -4.38
C ARG A 204 16.76 -8.90 -3.64
N SER A 205 15.69 -8.10 -3.72
CA SER A 205 15.52 -6.88 -2.93
C SER A 205 14.61 -7.13 -1.74
N PRO A 206 14.97 -6.71 -0.52
CA PRO A 206 14.10 -6.86 0.64
C PRO A 206 12.89 -5.94 0.53
N ASP A 207 11.76 -6.36 1.08
CA ASP A 207 10.63 -5.46 1.32
C ASP A 207 10.90 -4.59 2.56
N LEU A 208 11.24 -3.34 2.28
CA LEU A 208 11.60 -2.36 3.32
C LEU A 208 10.43 -1.93 4.19
N PHE A 209 9.21 -2.00 3.68
CA PHE A 209 8.01 -1.78 4.48
C PHE A 209 7.96 -2.78 5.64
N HIS A 210 8.24 -4.05 5.38
CA HIS A 210 8.32 -5.08 6.43
C HIS A 210 9.44 -4.79 7.44
N GLY A 211 10.59 -4.31 7.00
CA GLY A 211 11.67 -3.87 7.90
C GLY A 211 11.24 -2.74 8.84
N GLN A 212 10.66 -1.67 8.31
CA GLN A 212 10.13 -0.56 9.10
C GLN A 212 8.99 -1.00 10.04
N TYR A 213 8.11 -1.88 9.57
CA TYR A 213 7.00 -2.41 10.34
C TYR A 213 7.46 -3.23 11.54
N GLU A 214 8.50 -4.07 11.38
CA GLU A 214 9.08 -4.82 12.49
C GLU A 214 9.71 -3.90 13.54
N VAL A 215 10.40 -2.82 13.13
CA VAL A 215 10.92 -1.79 14.07
C VAL A 215 9.76 -1.10 14.79
N SER A 216 8.74 -0.69 14.07
CA SER A 216 7.55 -0.04 14.65
C SER A 216 6.84 -0.94 15.65
N LYS A 217 6.64 -2.22 15.32
CA LYS A 217 6.05 -3.23 16.23
C LYS A 217 6.91 -3.47 17.47
N ALA A 218 8.22 -3.46 17.33
CA ALA A 218 9.14 -3.66 18.44
C ALA A 218 9.12 -2.50 19.45
N THR A 219 8.95 -1.26 18.96
CA THR A 219 9.17 -0.05 19.78
C THR A 219 7.88 0.65 20.19
N SER A 220 6.90 0.81 19.31
CA SER A 220 5.79 1.75 19.51
C SER A 220 4.95 1.50 20.76
N LEU A 221 4.46 0.27 20.95
CA LEU A 221 3.59 -0.05 22.10
C LEU A 221 4.34 0.01 23.42
N SER A 222 5.56 -0.53 23.46
CA SER A 222 6.37 -0.56 24.68
C SER A 222 6.75 0.84 25.13
N LEU A 223 7.24 1.68 24.21
CA LEU A 223 7.63 3.06 24.53
C LEU A 223 6.42 3.94 24.88
N ALA A 224 5.30 3.80 24.15
CA ALA A 224 4.08 4.53 24.48
C ALA A 224 3.52 4.15 25.86
N ARG A 225 3.65 2.88 26.25
CA ARG A 225 3.28 2.42 27.61
C ARG A 225 4.18 3.05 28.67
N GLN A 226 5.50 3.10 28.42
CA GLN A 226 6.44 3.72 29.36
C GLN A 226 6.19 5.22 29.52
N VAL A 227 5.91 5.94 28.44
CA VAL A 227 5.54 7.36 28.52
C VAL A 227 4.29 7.56 29.38
N ARG A 228 3.24 6.77 29.15
CA ARG A 228 2.01 6.85 29.96
C ARG A 228 2.25 6.52 31.43
N GLN A 229 3.06 5.51 31.69
CA GLN A 229 3.39 5.11 33.08
C GLN A 229 4.19 6.20 33.79
N ALA A 230 5.20 6.78 33.13
CA ALA A 230 5.98 7.88 33.67
C ALA A 230 5.11 9.13 33.91
N ALA A 231 4.20 9.46 33.00
CA ALA A 231 3.24 10.55 33.21
C ALA A 231 2.33 10.32 34.44
N ALA A 232 1.85 9.09 34.63
CA ALA A 232 1.07 8.73 35.80
C ALA A 232 1.89 8.86 37.09
N THR A 233 3.19 8.52 37.07
CA THR A 233 4.10 8.70 38.21
C THR A 233 4.28 10.18 38.56
N VAL A 234 4.38 11.07 37.56
CA VAL A 234 4.44 12.53 37.80
C VAL A 234 3.16 13.02 38.51
N VAL A 235 1.99 12.61 38.03
CA VAL A 235 0.70 12.99 38.65
C VAL A 235 0.63 12.49 40.10
N ALA A 236 1.06 11.25 40.36
CA ALA A 236 1.09 10.71 41.69
C ALA A 236 2.06 11.49 42.64
N ALA A 237 3.26 11.82 42.13
CA ALA A 237 4.23 12.61 42.89
C ALA A 237 3.72 14.02 43.21
N GLN A 238 3.06 14.68 42.23
CA GLN A 238 2.41 15.98 42.44
C GLN A 238 1.34 15.91 43.54
N ALA A 239 0.54 14.84 43.57
CA ALA A 239 -0.46 14.63 44.62
C ALA A 239 0.18 14.46 46.00
N VAL A 240 1.32 13.77 46.10
CA VAL A 240 2.07 13.63 47.33
C VAL A 240 2.59 14.98 47.85
N VAL A 241 3.17 15.80 46.97
CA VAL A 241 3.63 17.17 47.34
C VAL A 241 2.45 18.02 47.83
N ALA A 242 1.32 17.97 47.15
CA ALA A 242 0.12 18.69 47.57
C ALA A 242 -0.39 18.22 48.95
N ALA A 243 -0.44 16.92 49.18
CA ALA A 243 -0.84 16.34 50.46
C ALA A 243 0.08 16.74 51.61
N GLN A 244 1.42 16.72 51.40
CA GLN A 244 2.39 17.16 52.42
C GLN A 244 2.23 18.65 52.78
N ARG A 245 2.02 19.50 51.76
CA ARG A 245 1.76 20.94 51.97
C ARG A 245 0.43 21.19 52.72
N ALA A 246 -0.62 20.50 52.34
CA ALA A 246 -1.92 20.58 53.05
C ALA A 246 -1.81 20.12 54.48
N THR A 247 -1.07 19.04 54.75
CA THR A 247 -0.83 18.54 56.11
C THR A 247 -0.07 19.55 56.98
N ARG A 248 0.94 20.23 56.39
CA ARG A 248 1.64 21.34 57.09
C ARG A 248 0.70 22.51 57.38
N GLN A 249 -0.06 22.94 56.39
CA GLN A 249 -1.02 24.02 56.54
C GLN A 249 -2.06 23.71 57.64
N ALA A 250 -2.66 22.53 57.61
CA ALA A 250 -3.60 22.08 58.62
C ALA A 250 -2.99 22.06 60.03
N TYR A 251 -1.72 21.70 60.16
CA TYR A 251 -1.03 21.79 61.44
C TYR A 251 -0.77 23.21 61.89
N GLU A 252 -0.43 24.13 60.97
CA GLU A 252 -0.17 25.56 61.28
C GLU A 252 -1.48 26.31 61.68
N GLU A 253 -2.63 25.88 61.19
CA GLU A 253 -3.95 26.44 61.46
C GLU A 253 -4.56 25.91 62.79
N GLN A 254 -4.01 24.85 63.41
CA GLN A 254 -4.53 24.33 64.66
C GLN A 254 -4.37 25.33 65.85
N SER A 255 -5.45 25.51 66.56
CA SER A 255 -5.45 26.34 67.78
C SER A 255 -6.26 25.63 68.89
N PRO A 256 -5.67 25.30 70.05
CA PRO A 256 -4.23 25.42 70.40
C PRO A 256 -3.36 24.45 69.61
N ARG A 257 -2.10 24.82 69.32
CA ARG A 257 -1.13 23.91 68.69
C ARG A 257 -0.83 22.70 69.59
N PRO A 258 -0.66 21.51 69.00
CA PRO A 258 -0.27 20.32 69.73
C PRO A 258 1.04 20.56 70.52
N ARG A 259 1.11 20.04 71.76
CA ARG A 259 2.35 20.09 72.55
C ARG A 259 3.40 19.14 72.01
N GLY A 260 4.65 19.54 71.96
CA GLY A 260 5.76 18.74 71.52
C GLY A 260 6.54 19.34 70.32
N ARG A 261 7.56 18.59 69.87
CA ARG A 261 8.34 18.99 68.70
C ARG A 261 7.46 18.94 67.42
N PRO A 262 7.42 20.01 66.63
CA PRO A 262 6.69 19.97 65.35
C PRO A 262 7.16 18.84 64.43
N PRO A 263 6.30 18.20 63.67
CA PRO A 263 6.72 17.24 62.65
C PRO A 263 7.68 17.87 61.64
N ALA A 264 8.60 17.07 61.09
CA ALA A 264 9.62 17.54 60.12
C ALA A 264 8.99 17.79 58.73
N PHE A 265 8.05 18.73 58.63
CA PHE A 265 7.32 19.05 57.39
C PHE A 265 8.23 19.45 56.27
N THR A 266 9.23 20.32 56.52
CA THR A 266 10.16 20.77 55.51
C THR A 266 10.90 19.61 54.86
N THR A 267 11.47 18.73 55.67
CA THR A 267 12.19 17.54 55.17
C THR A 267 11.28 16.63 54.33
N ARG A 268 10.00 16.46 54.74
CA ARG A 268 9.03 15.63 54.00
C ARG A 268 8.63 16.29 52.67
N ILE A 269 8.45 17.58 52.66
CA ILE A 269 8.11 18.36 51.44
C ILE A 269 9.32 18.34 50.49
N ASP A 270 10.53 18.54 51.00
CA ASP A 270 11.75 18.53 50.19
C ASP A 270 11.99 17.14 49.56
N ALA A 271 11.76 16.06 50.32
CA ALA A 271 11.83 14.69 49.77
C ALA A 271 10.78 14.49 48.67
N ALA A 272 9.51 14.91 48.89
CA ALA A 272 8.46 14.79 47.89
C ALA A 272 8.72 15.62 46.64
N LEU A 273 9.34 16.78 46.76
CA LEU A 273 9.79 17.62 45.62
C LEU A 273 10.93 16.97 44.86
N SER A 274 11.88 16.32 45.55
CA SER A 274 12.95 15.54 44.90
C SER A 274 12.38 14.38 44.09
N ASP A 275 11.42 13.64 44.68
CA ASP A 275 10.74 12.52 43.98
C ASP A 275 9.96 13.02 42.74
N LEU A 276 9.30 14.17 42.86
CA LEU A 276 8.63 14.81 41.72
C LEU A 276 9.61 15.16 40.60
N ALA A 277 10.72 15.80 40.94
CA ALA A 277 11.76 16.15 39.94
C ALA A 277 12.35 14.92 39.24
N GLN A 278 12.54 13.82 39.99
CA GLN A 278 12.97 12.54 39.40
C GLN A 278 11.91 11.96 38.46
N ALA A 279 10.63 11.99 38.86
CA ALA A 279 9.53 11.53 38.02
C ALA A 279 9.37 12.34 36.74
N GLU A 280 9.49 13.68 36.81
CA GLU A 280 9.46 14.57 35.65
C GLU A 280 10.63 14.30 34.70
N THR A 281 11.84 14.12 35.24
CA THR A 281 13.01 13.74 34.44
C THR A 281 12.81 12.42 33.71
N ALA A 282 12.31 11.41 34.41
CA ALA A 282 12.00 10.09 33.82
C ALA A 282 10.96 10.18 32.72
N HIS A 283 9.93 11.03 32.88
CA HIS A 283 8.90 11.26 31.87
C HIS A 283 9.47 11.93 30.62
N ILE A 284 10.27 12.97 30.75
CA ILE A 284 10.96 13.65 29.63
C ILE A 284 11.85 12.66 28.88
N GLN A 285 12.63 11.83 29.61
CA GLN A 285 13.46 10.80 28.98
C GLN A 285 12.66 9.74 28.23
N ALA A 286 11.49 9.33 28.76
CA ALA A 286 10.62 8.38 28.08
C ALA A 286 10.03 8.98 26.79
N GLN A 287 9.61 10.24 26.80
CA GLN A 287 9.15 10.97 25.64
C GLN A 287 10.25 11.12 24.59
N ALA A 288 11.45 11.50 24.99
CA ALA A 288 12.59 11.63 24.10
C ALA A 288 12.91 10.30 23.39
N ARG A 289 12.97 9.19 24.11
CA ARG A 289 13.17 7.85 23.54
C ARG A 289 12.07 7.48 22.52
N GLN A 290 10.82 7.80 22.84
CA GLN A 290 9.71 7.53 21.91
C GLN A 290 9.81 8.40 20.65
N GLY A 291 10.14 9.67 20.78
CA GLY A 291 10.35 10.61 19.67
C GLY A 291 11.49 10.12 18.77
N GLU A 292 12.65 9.84 19.35
CA GLU A 292 13.83 9.36 18.62
C GLU A 292 13.53 8.04 17.87
N ALA A 293 12.83 7.08 18.50
CA ALA A 293 12.48 5.84 17.81
C ALA A 293 11.59 6.08 16.57
N ARG A 294 10.66 7.04 16.63
CA ARG A 294 9.82 7.41 15.48
C ARG A 294 10.63 8.06 14.36
N GLU A 295 11.60 8.89 14.72
CA GLU A 295 12.50 9.53 13.74
C GLU A 295 13.36 8.48 13.04
N LEU A 296 13.93 7.54 13.79
CA LEU A 296 14.73 6.45 13.22
C LEU A 296 13.93 5.55 12.26
N VAL A 297 12.65 5.29 12.56
CA VAL A 297 11.75 4.56 11.61
C VAL A 297 11.55 5.36 10.33
N ARG A 298 11.41 6.69 10.41
CA ARG A 298 11.31 7.54 9.20
C ARG A 298 12.63 7.55 8.44
N GLU A 299 13.74 7.65 9.13
CA GLU A 299 15.07 7.64 8.54
C GLU A 299 15.34 6.34 7.78
N LEU A 300 14.99 5.18 8.35
CA LEU A 300 15.02 3.90 7.62
C LEU A 300 14.20 3.94 6.33
N GLY A 301 13.09 4.68 6.30
CA GLY A 301 12.27 4.87 5.10
C GLY A 301 12.88 5.75 4.02
N ILE A 302 13.92 6.51 4.36
CA ILE A 302 14.58 7.43 3.43
C ILE A 302 15.90 6.83 2.90
N LEU A 303 16.58 6.05 3.71
CA LEU A 303 17.92 5.53 3.41
C LEU A 303 17.99 4.61 2.20
N TYR A 304 16.89 3.98 1.80
CA TYR A 304 16.87 3.02 0.70
C TYR A 304 16.79 3.64 -0.69
N HIS A 305 16.64 4.95 -0.78
CA HIS A 305 16.61 5.62 -2.06
C HIS A 305 18.03 5.72 -2.63
N PRO A 306 18.28 5.30 -3.88
CA PRO A 306 19.59 5.43 -4.51
C PRO A 306 19.99 6.90 -4.71
N TYR A 307 19.02 7.80 -4.76
CA TYR A 307 19.26 9.26 -4.74
C TYR A 307 18.74 9.84 -3.44
N ASP A 308 19.57 10.69 -2.83
CA ASP A 308 19.19 11.44 -1.63
C ASP A 308 17.95 12.31 -1.88
N LEU A 309 16.96 12.22 -0.99
CA LEU A 309 15.70 12.94 -1.14
C LEU A 309 15.75 14.42 -0.74
N GLU A 310 16.89 14.89 -0.20
CA GLU A 310 17.10 16.29 0.18
C GLU A 310 17.82 17.08 -0.91
N HIS A 311 18.77 16.45 -1.61
CA HIS A 311 19.63 17.11 -2.58
C HIS A 311 19.56 16.48 -3.99
N GLY A 312 18.97 15.30 -4.14
CA GLY A 312 18.89 14.58 -5.41
C GLY A 312 20.21 13.96 -5.87
N GLN A 313 21.21 13.88 -4.98
CA GLN A 313 22.51 13.31 -5.30
C GLN A 313 22.51 11.78 -5.16
N ALA A 314 23.27 11.11 -6.02
CA ALA A 314 23.48 9.66 -5.90
C ALA A 314 24.15 9.33 -4.56
N GLN A 315 23.62 8.33 -3.86
CA GLN A 315 24.17 7.87 -2.59
C GLN A 315 25.15 6.71 -2.84
N SER A 316 26.35 6.80 -2.28
CA SER A 316 27.26 5.66 -2.29
C SER A 316 26.80 4.58 -1.29
N VAL A 317 27.20 3.33 -1.57
CA VAL A 317 26.90 2.19 -0.67
C VAL A 317 27.51 2.43 0.72
N GLU A 318 28.70 3.03 0.78
CA GLU A 318 29.41 3.35 2.02
C GLU A 318 28.67 4.39 2.85
N GLN A 319 28.15 5.44 2.22
CA GLN A 319 27.35 6.48 2.89
C GLN A 319 26.07 5.85 3.49
N VAL A 320 25.37 5.04 2.72
CA VAL A 320 24.15 4.35 3.21
C VAL A 320 24.50 3.35 4.31
N ALA A 321 25.59 2.61 4.19
CA ALA A 321 26.05 1.67 5.21
C ALA A 321 26.37 2.37 6.53
N GLN A 322 27.04 3.52 6.48
CA GLN A 322 27.35 4.32 7.66
C GLN A 322 26.09 4.84 8.35
N ARG A 323 25.15 5.41 7.59
CA ARG A 323 23.88 5.90 8.12
C ARG A 323 23.04 4.77 8.72
N LEU A 324 22.96 3.61 8.05
CA LEU A 324 22.29 2.42 8.59
C LEU A 324 22.91 1.97 9.91
N ASN A 325 24.24 1.95 10.00
CA ASN A 325 24.93 1.57 11.24
C ASN A 325 24.61 2.54 12.40
N ASP A 326 24.55 3.86 12.12
CA ASP A 326 24.15 4.85 13.11
C ASP A 326 22.69 4.61 13.58
N VAL A 327 21.75 4.45 12.66
CA VAL A 327 20.35 4.15 12.98
C VAL A 327 20.25 2.89 13.88
N TRP A 328 20.96 1.81 13.53
CA TRP A 328 20.91 0.58 14.31
C TRP A 328 21.60 0.69 15.67
N THR A 329 22.65 1.50 15.77
CA THR A 329 23.32 1.78 17.04
C THR A 329 22.39 2.54 17.99
N ARG A 330 21.67 3.54 17.48
CA ARG A 330 20.70 4.32 18.25
C ARG A 330 19.49 3.48 18.63
N LEU A 331 18.94 2.64 17.73
CA LEU A 331 17.84 1.73 18.05
C LEU A 331 18.22 0.71 19.14
N ARG A 332 19.44 0.17 19.10
CA ARG A 332 19.94 -0.75 20.13
C ARG A 332 20.08 -0.06 21.49
N ARG A 333 20.57 1.20 21.50
CA ARG A 333 20.61 2.01 22.72
C ARG A 333 19.20 2.22 23.28
N ILE A 334 18.24 2.65 22.47
CA ILE A 334 16.84 2.80 22.91
C ILE A 334 16.29 1.49 23.47
N ALA A 335 16.56 0.36 22.81
CA ALA A 335 16.09 -0.95 23.26
C ALA A 335 16.69 -1.36 24.60
N SER A 336 17.95 -1.00 24.85
CA SER A 336 18.63 -1.22 26.15
C SER A 336 18.07 -0.30 27.23
N ASP A 337 18.05 1.01 26.98
CA ASP A 337 17.62 2.02 27.97
C ASP A 337 16.15 1.87 28.36
N ALA A 338 15.32 1.46 27.39
CA ALA A 338 13.91 1.16 27.62
C ALA A 338 13.66 -0.28 28.12
N GLN A 339 14.70 -1.09 28.28
CA GLN A 339 14.60 -2.51 28.68
C GLN A 339 13.53 -3.27 27.87
N LEU A 340 13.55 -3.12 26.56
CA LEU A 340 12.56 -3.75 25.70
C LEU A 340 12.57 -5.28 25.87
N PRO A 341 11.40 -5.95 25.83
CA PRO A 341 11.30 -7.39 26.02
C PRO A 341 12.05 -8.17 24.93
N ALA A 342 12.45 -9.41 25.22
CA ALA A 342 13.24 -10.27 24.31
C ALA A 342 12.61 -10.33 22.89
N ARG A 343 11.31 -10.55 22.80
CA ARG A 343 10.58 -10.59 21.52
C ARG A 343 10.71 -9.29 20.71
N ALA A 344 10.75 -8.13 21.36
CA ALA A 344 10.96 -6.85 20.69
C ALA A 344 12.39 -6.75 20.14
N ARG A 345 13.38 -7.20 20.91
CA ARG A 345 14.78 -7.24 20.49
C ARG A 345 15.02 -8.20 19.33
N GLU A 346 14.37 -9.35 19.32
CA GLU A 346 14.39 -10.30 18.19
C GLU A 346 13.83 -9.67 16.91
N ARG A 347 12.72 -8.91 17.01
CA ARG A 347 12.16 -8.16 15.87
C ARG A 347 13.12 -7.11 15.34
N LEU A 348 13.80 -6.37 16.23
CA LEU A 348 14.82 -5.42 15.81
C LEU A 348 16.00 -6.12 15.10
N ALA A 349 16.44 -7.27 15.60
CA ALA A 349 17.50 -8.04 14.96
C ALA A 349 17.07 -8.57 13.58
N LYS A 350 15.80 -9.00 13.43
CA LYS A 350 15.23 -9.37 12.12
C LYS A 350 15.24 -8.19 11.17
N ALA A 351 14.71 -7.04 11.59
CA ALA A 351 14.66 -5.83 10.78
C ALA A 351 16.08 -5.35 10.39
N GLN A 352 17.05 -5.48 11.27
CA GLN A 352 18.43 -5.15 10.96
C GLN A 352 19.00 -6.00 9.84
N ARG A 353 18.77 -7.33 9.87
CA ARG A 353 19.20 -8.23 8.77
C ARG A 353 18.58 -7.83 7.45
N LEU A 354 17.26 -7.53 7.43
CA LEU A 354 16.53 -7.05 6.25
C LEU A 354 17.15 -5.79 5.65
N THR A 355 17.38 -4.78 6.49
CA THR A 355 17.91 -3.51 6.01
C THR A 355 19.37 -3.59 5.58
N THR A 356 20.15 -4.57 6.06
CA THR A 356 21.51 -4.80 5.57
C THR A 356 21.53 -5.29 4.13
N GLN A 357 20.53 -6.06 3.69
CA GLN A 357 20.40 -6.50 2.29
C GLN A 357 20.13 -5.33 1.33
N LEU A 358 19.68 -4.20 1.85
CA LEU A 358 19.48 -2.98 1.09
C LEU A 358 20.74 -2.49 0.38
N LEU A 359 21.92 -2.67 0.99
CA LEU A 359 23.20 -2.25 0.40
C LEU A 359 23.44 -2.96 -0.95
N ALA A 360 23.10 -4.25 -1.03
CA ALA A 360 23.16 -4.99 -2.28
C ALA A 360 22.18 -4.46 -3.32
N THR A 361 21.00 -4.00 -2.90
CA THR A 361 19.99 -3.40 -3.80
C THR A 361 20.45 -2.06 -4.37
N ILE A 362 21.12 -1.23 -3.58
CA ILE A 362 21.70 0.03 -4.07
C ILE A 362 22.81 -0.26 -5.06
N THR A 363 23.70 -1.20 -4.75
CA THR A 363 24.73 -1.66 -5.69
C THR A 363 24.11 -2.15 -6.99
N PHE A 364 23.09 -3.01 -6.90
CA PHE A 364 22.38 -3.55 -8.06
C PHE A 364 21.77 -2.44 -8.92
N PHE A 365 21.14 -1.44 -8.30
CA PHE A 365 20.56 -0.30 -9.01
C PHE A 365 21.61 0.42 -9.87
N PHE A 366 22.72 0.83 -9.27
CA PHE A 366 23.76 1.56 -10.01
C PHE A 366 24.55 0.68 -11.00
N THR A 367 24.63 -0.61 -10.77
CA THR A 367 25.26 -1.56 -11.70
C THR A 367 24.40 -1.81 -12.93
N THR A 368 23.06 -1.85 -12.76
CA THR A 368 22.14 -2.13 -13.86
C THR A 368 21.71 -0.89 -14.63
N LEU A 369 21.77 0.29 -14.01
CA LEU A 369 21.33 1.54 -14.62
C LEU A 369 21.99 1.84 -15.97
N PRO A 370 23.31 1.71 -16.18
CA PRO A 370 23.94 1.91 -17.47
C PRO A 370 23.38 1.00 -18.56
N TRP A 371 23.11 -0.26 -18.24
CA TRP A 371 22.51 -1.21 -19.20
C TRP A 371 21.08 -0.83 -19.58
N GLN A 372 20.31 -0.29 -18.62
CA GLN A 372 18.96 0.19 -18.88
C GLN A 372 18.96 1.42 -19.78
N VAL A 373 19.92 2.33 -19.59
CA VAL A 373 20.10 3.50 -20.46
C VAL A 373 20.54 3.06 -21.88
N GLU A 374 21.44 2.08 -21.98
CA GLU A 374 21.88 1.52 -23.27
C GLU A 374 20.73 0.84 -24.00
N ALA A 375 19.84 0.13 -23.29
CA ALA A 375 18.65 -0.51 -23.85
C ALA A 375 17.65 0.47 -24.48
N LEU A 376 17.72 1.78 -24.20
CA LEU A 376 16.92 2.81 -24.87
C LEU A 376 17.34 3.01 -26.33
N ALA A 377 18.48 2.44 -26.75
CA ALA A 377 19.00 2.53 -28.13
C ALA A 377 19.04 3.97 -28.67
N LEU A 378 19.48 4.89 -27.82
CA LEU A 378 19.54 6.32 -28.17
C LEU A 378 20.55 6.57 -29.29
N PRO A 379 20.21 7.38 -30.31
CA PRO A 379 20.99 7.53 -31.54
C PRO A 379 22.33 8.23 -31.35
N SER A 380 22.50 9.01 -30.28
CA SER A 380 23.75 9.73 -30.04
C SER A 380 24.27 9.62 -28.58
N PRO A 381 25.60 9.71 -28.38
CA PRO A 381 26.19 9.80 -27.05
C PRO A 381 25.68 11.01 -26.24
N LEU A 382 25.34 12.11 -26.93
CA LEU A 382 24.80 13.32 -26.31
C LEU A 382 23.43 13.05 -25.68
N GLU A 383 22.54 12.37 -26.39
CA GLU A 383 21.21 11.99 -25.86
C GLU A 383 21.33 11.04 -24.68
N ARG A 384 22.28 10.12 -24.73
CA ARG A 384 22.58 9.23 -23.60
C ARG A 384 23.03 10.03 -22.37
N ALA A 385 23.98 10.94 -22.51
CA ALA A 385 24.44 11.80 -21.43
C ALA A 385 23.31 12.67 -20.86
N LEU A 386 22.42 13.17 -21.73
CA LEU A 386 21.25 13.93 -21.32
C LEU A 386 20.28 13.07 -20.48
N VAL A 387 20.00 11.86 -20.92
CA VAL A 387 19.13 10.94 -20.15
C VAL A 387 19.74 10.63 -18.80
N GLU A 388 21.04 10.36 -18.70
CA GLU A 388 21.73 10.11 -17.44
C GLU A 388 21.60 11.28 -16.45
N GLN A 389 21.66 12.51 -16.94
CA GLN A 389 21.46 13.73 -16.13
C GLN A 389 19.98 13.91 -15.71
N LEU A 390 19.03 13.42 -16.51
CA LEU A 390 17.60 13.49 -16.17
C LEU A 390 17.18 12.48 -15.10
N ILE A 391 17.90 11.36 -14.95
CA ILE A 391 17.51 10.25 -14.08
C ILE A 391 17.24 10.67 -12.64
N PRO A 392 18.09 11.46 -11.96
CA PRO A 392 17.82 11.89 -10.58
C PRO A 392 16.51 12.68 -10.46
N ALA A 393 16.26 13.60 -11.38
CA ALA A 393 15.07 14.43 -11.41
C ALA A 393 13.80 13.57 -11.65
N LEU A 394 13.85 12.66 -12.62
CA LEU A 394 12.76 11.73 -12.91
C LEU A 394 12.48 10.79 -11.73
N TYR A 395 13.54 10.35 -11.07
CA TYR A 395 13.42 9.53 -9.87
C TYR A 395 12.67 10.28 -8.76
N LEU A 396 13.07 11.52 -8.46
CA LEU A 396 12.42 12.36 -7.44
C LEU A 396 10.95 12.64 -7.78
N GLU A 397 10.63 12.90 -9.04
CA GLU A 397 9.24 13.09 -9.49
C GLU A 397 8.41 11.79 -9.29
N ARG A 398 9.01 10.63 -9.57
CA ARG A 398 8.38 9.33 -9.32
C ARG A 398 8.09 9.10 -7.83
N VAL A 399 9.05 9.42 -6.95
CA VAL A 399 8.86 9.33 -5.49
C VAL A 399 7.78 10.32 -5.05
N ALA A 400 7.81 11.56 -5.55
CA ALA A 400 6.81 12.58 -5.27
C ALA A 400 5.40 12.13 -5.67
N SER A 401 5.24 11.52 -6.85
CA SER A 401 3.93 11.06 -7.35
C SER A 401 3.30 9.97 -6.46
N ARG A 402 4.12 9.19 -5.77
CA ARG A 402 3.69 8.13 -4.84
C ARG A 402 3.52 8.60 -3.40
N SER A 403 3.98 9.81 -3.06
CA SER A 403 3.83 10.34 -1.71
C SER A 403 2.37 10.68 -1.39
N THR A 404 1.86 10.17 -0.28
CA THR A 404 0.51 10.46 0.21
C THR A 404 0.41 11.83 0.90
N HIS A 405 1.53 12.38 1.37
CA HIS A 405 1.59 13.65 2.07
C HIS A 405 1.92 14.80 1.14
N ALA A 406 1.18 15.91 1.27
CA ALA A 406 1.29 17.06 0.37
C ALA A 406 2.64 17.79 0.48
N GLU A 407 3.16 17.97 1.68
CA GLU A 407 4.40 18.70 1.95
C GLU A 407 5.63 17.98 1.36
N PRO A 408 5.90 16.70 1.66
CA PRO A 408 7.01 15.98 1.02
C PRO A 408 6.87 15.90 -0.50
N ARG A 409 5.65 15.72 -1.01
CA ARG A 409 5.37 15.73 -2.46
C ARG A 409 5.78 17.03 -3.11
N HIS A 410 5.40 18.16 -2.51
CA HIS A 410 5.73 19.48 -3.03
C HIS A 410 7.25 19.74 -3.02
N ARG A 411 7.91 19.40 -1.92
CA ARG A 411 9.36 19.55 -1.77
C ARG A 411 10.13 18.74 -2.82
N LEU A 412 9.75 17.47 -3.02
CA LEU A 412 10.40 16.60 -4.01
C LEU A 412 10.20 17.08 -5.44
N ARG A 413 9.00 17.56 -5.79
CA ARG A 413 8.74 18.17 -7.10
C ARG A 413 9.54 19.43 -7.33
N LYS A 414 9.65 20.29 -6.33
CA LYS A 414 10.47 21.50 -6.40
C LYS A 414 11.94 21.13 -6.63
N LEU A 415 12.47 20.14 -5.90
CA LEU A 415 13.84 19.68 -6.08
C LEU A 415 14.04 19.05 -7.48
N SER A 416 13.12 18.22 -7.95
CA SER A 416 13.15 17.70 -9.32
C SER A 416 13.22 18.82 -10.36
N GLN A 417 12.39 19.85 -10.23
CA GLN A 417 12.40 21.01 -11.13
C GLN A 417 13.72 21.78 -11.09
N GLN A 418 14.31 21.97 -9.91
CA GLN A 418 15.61 22.60 -9.74
C GLN A 418 16.73 21.84 -10.46
N LEU A 419 16.71 20.50 -10.40
CA LEU A 419 17.68 19.66 -11.12
C LEU A 419 17.50 19.72 -12.65
N LEU A 420 16.29 20.01 -13.14
CA LEU A 420 15.99 20.15 -14.56
C LEU A 420 16.29 21.56 -15.11
N GLU A 421 16.41 22.57 -14.25
CA GLU A 421 16.56 23.97 -14.66
C GLU A 421 17.82 24.23 -15.49
N PRO A 422 19.03 23.72 -15.14
CA PRO A 422 20.21 23.86 -15.96
C PRO A 422 20.07 23.29 -17.36
N LEU A 423 19.33 22.20 -17.52
CA LEU A 423 19.07 21.54 -18.81
C LEU A 423 18.11 22.33 -19.70
N ARG A 424 17.16 23.08 -19.09
CA ARG A 424 16.21 23.96 -19.81
C ARG A 424 16.87 25.22 -20.36
N HIS A 425 17.90 25.72 -19.70
CA HIS A 425 18.57 26.96 -20.08
C HIS A 425 19.82 26.76 -20.93
N GLY A 426 20.05 25.56 -21.46
CA GLY A 426 21.18 25.27 -22.34
C GLY A 426 22.56 25.36 -21.69
N ALA A 427 22.63 25.43 -20.36
CA ALA A 427 23.87 25.33 -19.59
C ALA A 427 24.35 23.86 -19.60
N HIS A 428 24.72 23.38 -20.78
CA HIS A 428 25.22 22.01 -20.94
C HIS A 428 26.73 22.01 -20.66
N PRO A 429 27.26 21.10 -19.80
CA PRO A 429 28.71 20.98 -19.58
C PRO A 429 29.51 20.55 -20.82
N ILE A 430 28.82 20.37 -21.96
CA ILE A 430 29.43 20.03 -23.27
C ILE A 430 29.95 21.26 -24.02
N HIS A 431 29.71 22.48 -23.52
CA HIS A 431 30.21 23.74 -24.08
C HIS A 431 31.23 24.45 -23.22
N ALA A 432 31.79 23.78 -22.17
CA ALA A 432 32.90 24.32 -21.37
C ALA A 432 34.20 23.56 -21.66
#